data_f3e2cfcc026b41419571c508d12dc68b
#
_entry.id   f3e2cfcc026b41419571c508d12dc68b
#
_cell.length_a   1.000
_cell.length_b   1.000
_cell.length_c   1.000
_cell.angle_alpha   90.00
_cell.angle_beta   90.00
_cell.angle_gamma   90.00
#
_symmetry.space_group_name_H-M   'P 1'
#
loop_
_entity.id
_entity.type
_entity.pdbx_description
1 polymer ?
#
loop_
_entity_poly.entity_id
_entity_poly.type
_entity_poly.pdbx_seq_one_letter_code
_entity_poly.pdbx_strand_id
1 'polypeptide(L)'
;MAQHTLNRMRNHLKPGAVYRRCDLVELSTNLDRHLKKLVDEGSLRKLKRGLYLCPQKSSFGEAPAEEKKLLKKFLRSDKFLAYSPNTFNSLGLGTTQLYNVRTVLNQKRHGLFLLNGQRYFFHRRTNVPKKLTKEVLVVELLNNMKKLAEDPDDLLDSLSSQLPSFDHANLMRSAEKYGTYSTQKKLREFSSATSA
;
A
#
# COMPACT_ATOMS: atom_id res chain seq x y z
N MET A 1 12.95 2.20 -40.30
CA MET A 1 11.78 2.69 -39.52
C MET A 1 11.66 2.02 -38.13
N ALA A 2 11.69 0.70 -38.00
CA ALA A 2 11.52 0.01 -36.71
C ALA A 2 12.60 0.35 -35.65
N GLN A 3 13.86 0.53 -36.05
CA GLN A 3 14.96 0.88 -35.14
C GLN A 3 14.81 2.33 -34.61
N HIS A 4 14.37 3.26 -35.45
CA HIS A 4 14.13 4.64 -35.05
C HIS A 4 13.01 4.74 -33.99
N THR A 5 11.92 3.98 -34.17
CA THR A 5 10.82 3.91 -33.19
C THR A 5 11.29 3.32 -31.85
N LEU A 6 12.10 2.27 -31.87
CA LEU A 6 12.65 1.65 -30.66
C LEU A 6 13.56 2.64 -29.89
N ASN A 7 14.42 3.37 -30.60
CA ASN A 7 15.28 4.40 -29.99
C ASN A 7 14.45 5.55 -29.39
N ARG A 8 13.39 5.99 -30.07
CA ARG A 8 12.43 6.99 -29.53
C ARG A 8 11.80 6.49 -28.24
N MET A 9 11.41 5.21 -28.17
CA MET A 9 10.88 4.61 -26.94
C MET A 9 11.93 4.61 -25.83
N ARG A 10 13.19 4.18 -26.10
CA ARG A 10 14.26 4.21 -25.11
C ARG A 10 14.49 5.61 -24.53
N ASN A 11 14.53 6.63 -25.36
CA ASN A 11 14.73 8.01 -24.96
C ASN A 11 13.57 8.57 -24.12
N HIS A 12 12.37 8.01 -24.28
CA HIS A 12 11.19 8.36 -23.48
C HIS A 12 11.23 7.74 -22.07
N LEU A 13 11.89 6.59 -21.91
CA LEU A 13 11.95 5.87 -20.65
C LEU A 13 12.86 6.58 -19.65
N LYS A 14 12.33 6.86 -18.46
CA LYS A 14 13.08 7.49 -17.36
C LYS A 14 13.44 6.42 -16.33
N PRO A 15 14.70 6.32 -15.90
CA PRO A 15 15.13 5.40 -14.86
C PRO A 15 14.27 5.54 -13.60
N GLY A 16 13.91 4.41 -12.98
CA GLY A 16 13.05 4.35 -11.79
C GLY A 16 11.54 4.56 -12.06
N ALA A 17 11.16 4.94 -13.28
CA ALA A 17 9.77 5.17 -13.62
C ALA A 17 8.99 3.87 -13.91
N VAL A 18 7.71 3.86 -13.53
CA VAL A 18 6.79 2.77 -13.79
C VAL A 18 5.83 3.19 -14.90
N TYR A 19 5.70 2.36 -15.92
CA TYR A 19 4.87 2.57 -17.10
C TYR A 19 3.79 1.50 -17.21
N ARG A 20 2.62 1.91 -17.60
CA ARG A 20 1.62 1.00 -18.13
C ARG A 20 1.76 0.88 -19.64
N ARG A 21 1.30 -0.23 -20.19
CA ARG A 21 1.23 -0.40 -21.65
C ARG A 21 0.53 0.77 -22.33
N CYS A 22 -0.58 1.25 -21.75
CA CYS A 22 -1.32 2.38 -22.30
C CYS A 22 -0.56 3.72 -22.28
N ASP A 23 0.41 3.90 -21.38
CA ASP A 23 1.23 5.12 -21.33
C ASP A 23 2.22 5.20 -22.51
N LEU A 24 2.45 4.08 -23.21
CA LEU A 24 3.45 3.95 -24.27
C LEU A 24 2.82 3.69 -25.65
N VAL A 25 1.48 3.64 -25.75
CA VAL A 25 0.78 3.25 -27.00
C VAL A 25 1.05 4.21 -28.14
N GLU A 26 1.17 5.50 -27.85
CA GLU A 26 1.41 6.54 -28.88
C GLU A 26 2.84 6.54 -29.43
N LEU A 27 3.76 5.83 -28.77
CA LEU A 27 5.16 5.79 -29.19
C LEU A 27 5.43 4.78 -30.28
N SER A 28 4.52 3.81 -30.51
CA SER A 28 4.75 2.71 -31.44
C SER A 28 3.46 2.03 -31.91
N THR A 29 3.32 1.83 -33.21
CA THR A 29 2.26 1.01 -33.81
C THR A 29 2.42 -0.48 -33.52
N ASN A 30 3.67 -0.96 -33.34
CA ASN A 30 4.02 -2.35 -32.99
C ASN A 30 4.46 -2.46 -31.53
N LEU A 31 3.67 -1.86 -30.61
CA LEU A 31 4.04 -1.66 -29.21
C LEU A 31 4.48 -2.96 -28.50
N ASP A 32 3.70 -4.03 -28.63
CA ASP A 32 3.99 -5.27 -27.88
C ASP A 32 5.31 -5.93 -28.29
N ARG A 33 5.66 -5.87 -29.60
CA ARG A 33 6.95 -6.33 -30.11
C ARG A 33 8.09 -5.47 -29.57
N HIS A 34 7.92 -4.16 -29.52
CA HIS A 34 8.96 -3.27 -28.97
C HIS A 34 9.07 -3.40 -27.45
N LEU A 35 7.96 -3.55 -26.70
CA LEU A 35 8.01 -3.83 -25.27
C LEU A 35 8.73 -5.14 -24.96
N LYS A 36 8.50 -6.19 -25.77
CA LYS A 36 9.25 -7.44 -25.62
C LYS A 36 10.76 -7.21 -25.79
N LYS A 37 11.18 -6.52 -26.87
CA LYS A 37 12.59 -6.20 -27.09
C LYS A 37 13.19 -5.38 -25.94
N LEU A 38 12.48 -4.35 -25.44
CA LEU A 38 12.95 -3.52 -24.32
C LEU A 38 13.07 -4.33 -23.02
N VAL A 39 12.26 -5.38 -22.84
CA VAL A 39 12.38 -6.31 -21.72
C VAL A 39 13.55 -7.26 -21.92
N ASP A 40 13.70 -7.83 -23.12
CA ASP A 40 14.77 -8.80 -23.44
C ASP A 40 16.17 -8.14 -23.34
N GLU A 41 16.29 -6.84 -23.67
CA GLU A 41 17.55 -6.07 -23.52
C GLU A 41 17.75 -5.42 -22.14
N GLY A 42 16.80 -5.61 -21.19
CA GLY A 42 16.88 -5.06 -19.85
C GLY A 42 16.54 -3.57 -19.68
N SER A 43 16.16 -2.87 -20.76
CA SER A 43 15.70 -1.45 -20.69
C SER A 43 14.38 -1.31 -19.93
N LEU A 44 13.56 -2.36 -19.91
CA LEU A 44 12.35 -2.49 -19.10
C LEU A 44 12.32 -3.82 -18.36
N ARG A 45 11.77 -3.82 -17.16
CA ARG A 45 11.41 -5.03 -16.41
C ARG A 45 9.89 -5.17 -16.33
N LYS A 46 9.35 -6.29 -16.74
CA LYS A 46 7.91 -6.58 -16.63
C LYS A 46 7.57 -6.94 -15.20
N LEU A 47 6.74 -6.12 -14.54
CA LEU A 47 6.28 -6.35 -13.16
C LEU A 47 5.00 -7.20 -13.12
N LYS A 48 4.08 -6.92 -14.03
CA LYS A 48 2.81 -7.65 -14.25
C LYS A 48 2.37 -7.44 -15.71
N ARG A 49 1.30 -8.12 -16.12
CA ARG A 49 0.71 -7.90 -17.44
C ARG A 49 0.38 -6.42 -17.64
N GLY A 50 1.01 -5.80 -18.61
CA GLY A 50 0.84 -4.39 -18.96
C GLY A 50 1.38 -3.37 -17.95
N LEU A 51 2.29 -3.79 -17.05
CA LEU A 51 2.98 -2.93 -16.09
C LEU A 51 4.49 -3.20 -16.14
N TYR A 52 5.27 -2.16 -16.37
CA TYR A 52 6.70 -2.21 -16.60
C TYR A 52 7.44 -1.19 -15.73
N LEU A 53 8.64 -1.55 -15.28
CA LEU A 53 9.59 -0.68 -14.59
C LEU A 53 10.76 -0.40 -15.54
N CYS A 54 11.16 0.85 -15.67
CA CYS A 54 12.46 1.19 -16.21
C CYS A 54 13.49 1.07 -15.08
N PRO A 55 14.42 0.09 -15.12
CA PRO A 55 15.38 -0.10 -14.04
C PRO A 55 16.25 1.14 -13.84
N GLN A 56 16.56 1.43 -12.57
CA GLN A 56 17.53 2.46 -12.21
C GLN A 56 18.73 1.80 -11.54
N LYS A 57 19.89 1.94 -12.12
CA LYS A 57 21.14 1.48 -11.51
C LYS A 57 21.54 2.42 -10.37
N SER A 58 22.00 1.86 -9.28
CA SER A 58 22.63 2.54 -8.16
C SER A 58 23.98 1.90 -7.85
N SER A 59 24.79 2.52 -7.00
CA SER A 59 26.06 1.95 -6.51
C SER A 59 25.91 0.61 -5.82
N PHE A 60 24.71 0.30 -5.29
CA PHE A 60 24.39 -0.94 -4.58
C PHE A 60 23.55 -1.92 -5.42
N GLY A 61 23.50 -1.75 -6.74
CA GLY A 61 22.70 -2.56 -7.64
C GLY A 61 21.51 -1.83 -8.20
N GLU A 62 20.44 -2.56 -8.55
CA GLU A 62 19.22 -1.97 -9.09
C GLU A 62 18.35 -1.37 -7.98
N ALA A 63 18.08 -0.08 -8.07
CA ALA A 63 17.21 0.61 -7.12
C ALA A 63 15.76 0.12 -7.26
N PRO A 64 15.05 -0.13 -6.13
CA PRO A 64 13.64 -0.51 -6.18
C PRO A 64 12.80 0.64 -6.73
N ALA A 65 11.68 0.30 -7.38
CA ALA A 65 10.69 1.29 -7.79
C ALA A 65 10.15 2.06 -6.58
N GLU A 66 9.94 3.37 -6.74
CA GLU A 66 9.26 4.17 -5.72
C GLU A 66 7.83 3.61 -5.49
N GLU A 67 7.56 3.17 -4.25
CA GLU A 67 6.33 2.46 -3.89
C GLU A 67 5.07 3.23 -4.31
N LYS A 68 5.01 4.53 -4.00
CA LYS A 68 3.84 5.36 -4.31
C LYS A 68 3.57 5.42 -5.82
N LYS A 69 4.60 5.56 -6.65
CA LYS A 69 4.49 5.57 -8.11
C LYS A 69 4.05 4.20 -8.64
N LEU A 70 4.63 3.11 -8.11
CA LEU A 70 4.25 1.76 -8.46
C LEU A 70 2.77 1.48 -8.17
N LEU A 71 2.32 1.77 -6.95
CA LEU A 71 0.94 1.54 -6.53
C LEU A 71 -0.05 2.42 -7.29
N LYS A 72 0.27 3.70 -7.53
CA LYS A 72 -0.53 4.61 -8.36
C LYS A 72 -0.74 4.05 -9.77
N LYS A 73 0.33 3.60 -10.41
CA LYS A 73 0.27 2.98 -11.76
C LYS A 73 -0.48 1.65 -11.72
N PHE A 74 -0.27 0.80 -10.72
CA PHE A 74 -0.97 -0.48 -10.60
C PHE A 74 -2.47 -0.31 -10.36
N LEU A 75 -2.87 0.63 -9.48
CA LEU A 75 -4.27 0.92 -9.15
C LEU A 75 -4.98 1.80 -10.21
N ARG A 76 -4.24 2.53 -11.04
CA ARG A 76 -4.78 3.64 -11.86
C ARG A 76 -5.55 4.65 -11.00
N SER A 77 -5.00 4.99 -9.86
CA SER A 77 -5.61 5.89 -8.88
C SER A 77 -4.54 6.35 -7.90
N ASP A 78 -4.68 7.54 -7.40
CA ASP A 78 -3.92 8.09 -6.27
C ASP A 78 -4.70 8.03 -4.95
N LYS A 79 -5.97 7.56 -4.99
CA LYS A 79 -6.80 7.33 -3.80
C LYS A 79 -6.45 5.98 -3.17
N PHE A 80 -5.33 5.93 -2.47
CA PHE A 80 -4.90 4.77 -1.67
C PHE A 80 -4.04 5.22 -0.50
N LEU A 81 -3.98 4.36 0.53
CA LEU A 81 -3.04 4.47 1.65
C LEU A 81 -2.29 3.15 1.77
N ALA A 82 -0.96 3.20 1.70
CA ALA A 82 -0.09 2.05 1.90
C ALA A 82 0.63 2.18 3.24
N TYR A 83 0.69 1.10 4.01
CA TYR A 83 1.43 1.03 5.26
C TYR A 83 1.95 -0.38 5.53
N SER A 84 2.93 -0.50 6.42
CA SER A 84 3.37 -1.78 6.96
C SER A 84 2.57 -2.09 8.23
N PRO A 85 2.06 -3.32 8.44
CA PRO A 85 1.51 -3.71 9.73
C PRO A 85 2.51 -3.54 10.88
N ASN A 86 3.81 -3.56 10.60
CA ASN A 86 4.86 -3.27 11.59
C ASN A 86 4.73 -1.88 12.21
N THR A 87 4.01 -0.96 11.55
CA THR A 87 3.71 0.36 12.11
C THR A 87 2.84 0.27 13.37
N PHE A 88 2.11 -0.83 13.60
CA PHE A 88 1.36 -1.05 14.84
C PHE A 88 2.28 -1.05 16.06
N ASN A 89 3.53 -1.50 15.93
CA ASN A 89 4.52 -1.51 17.01
C ASN A 89 4.79 -0.09 17.55
N SER A 90 4.60 0.95 16.73
CA SER A 90 4.74 2.35 17.15
C SER A 90 3.63 2.86 18.09
N LEU A 91 2.55 2.10 18.24
CA LEU A 91 1.47 2.41 19.18
C LEU A 91 1.85 2.06 20.62
N GLY A 92 2.91 1.25 20.85
CA GLY A 92 3.31 0.81 22.20
C GLY A 92 2.34 -0.16 22.87
N LEU A 93 1.53 -0.86 22.07
CA LEU A 93 0.49 -1.78 22.56
C LEU A 93 0.99 -3.24 22.71
N GLY A 94 2.29 -3.44 22.81
CA GLY A 94 2.89 -4.78 22.96
C GLY A 94 3.01 -5.56 21.65
N THR A 95 2.62 -4.99 20.49
CA THR A 95 2.83 -5.66 19.21
C THR A 95 4.31 -5.68 18.85
N THR A 96 4.86 -6.86 18.62
CA THR A 96 6.30 -7.08 18.34
C THR A 96 6.54 -7.83 17.03
N GLN A 97 5.51 -8.41 16.44
CA GLN A 97 5.61 -9.23 15.24
C GLN A 97 6.06 -8.42 14.02
N LEU A 98 6.87 -9.05 13.17
CA LEU A 98 7.33 -8.48 11.93
C LEU A 98 6.59 -9.11 10.74
N TYR A 99 5.93 -8.29 9.99
CA TYR A 99 5.14 -8.69 8.83
C TYR A 99 5.85 -8.31 7.53
N ASN A 100 6.03 -9.28 6.63
CA ASN A 100 6.64 -9.08 5.30
C ASN A 100 5.62 -8.68 4.22
N VAL A 101 4.37 -8.45 4.61
CA VAL A 101 3.29 -8.04 3.72
C VAL A 101 2.91 -6.60 4.02
N ARG A 102 2.88 -5.76 3.01
CA ARG A 102 2.39 -4.38 3.14
C ARG A 102 0.89 -4.33 2.87
N THR A 103 0.18 -3.50 3.61
CA THR A 103 -1.27 -3.29 3.41
C THR A 103 -1.50 -2.06 2.53
N VAL A 104 -2.45 -2.18 1.59
CA VAL A 104 -2.85 -1.09 0.70
C VAL A 104 -4.37 -0.93 0.74
N LEU A 105 -4.83 0.09 1.48
CA LEU A 105 -6.24 0.48 1.47
C LEU A 105 -6.55 1.22 0.18
N ASN A 106 -7.58 0.79 -0.54
CA ASN A 106 -7.93 1.34 -1.85
C ASN A 106 -9.39 1.05 -2.22
N GLN A 107 -9.86 1.68 -3.31
CA GLN A 107 -11.25 1.51 -3.79
C GLN A 107 -11.42 0.50 -4.93
N LYS A 108 -10.33 -0.07 -5.46
CA LYS A 108 -10.37 -0.80 -6.75
C LYS A 108 -10.06 -2.28 -6.66
N ARG A 109 -9.09 -2.68 -5.81
CA ARG A 109 -8.57 -4.05 -5.78
C ARG A 109 -8.64 -4.65 -4.39
N HIS A 110 -8.83 -5.97 -4.36
CA HIS A 110 -8.76 -6.79 -3.14
C HIS A 110 -7.88 -8.00 -3.38
N GLY A 111 -7.18 -8.46 -2.34
CA GLY A 111 -6.36 -9.67 -2.36
C GLY A 111 -4.85 -9.42 -2.33
N LEU A 112 -4.10 -10.51 -2.38
CA LEU A 112 -2.63 -10.52 -2.29
C LEU A 112 -1.99 -10.38 -3.68
N PHE A 113 -1.04 -9.46 -3.82
CA PHE A 113 -0.28 -9.25 -5.05
C PHE A 113 1.21 -9.14 -4.76
N LEU A 114 2.01 -9.78 -5.60
CA LEU A 114 3.46 -9.60 -5.63
C LEU A 114 3.78 -8.55 -6.70
N LEU A 115 4.37 -7.42 -6.29
CA LEU A 115 4.79 -6.34 -7.19
C LEU A 115 6.23 -5.97 -6.87
N ASN A 116 7.10 -6.06 -7.87
CA ASN A 116 8.52 -5.74 -7.72
C ASN A 116 9.22 -6.44 -6.53
N GLY A 117 8.92 -7.73 -6.32
CA GLY A 117 9.47 -8.52 -5.20
C GLY A 117 8.80 -8.33 -3.84
N GLN A 118 7.98 -7.29 -3.66
CA GLN A 118 7.27 -7.01 -2.42
C GLN A 118 5.84 -7.57 -2.46
N ARG A 119 5.39 -8.19 -1.37
CA ARG A 119 4.01 -8.64 -1.18
C ARG A 119 3.15 -7.49 -0.66
N TYR A 120 1.99 -7.29 -1.31
CA TYR A 120 0.99 -6.30 -0.93
C TYR A 120 -0.36 -6.97 -0.77
N PHE A 121 -1.00 -6.74 0.37
CA PHE A 121 -2.40 -7.10 0.55
C PHE A 121 -3.27 -5.86 0.30
N PHE A 122 -4.04 -5.88 -0.77
CA PHE A 122 -4.96 -4.81 -1.15
C PHE A 122 -6.29 -5.03 -0.46
N HIS A 123 -6.72 -4.06 0.32
CA HIS A 123 -8.04 -3.99 0.92
C HIS A 123 -8.91 -3.01 0.14
N ARG A 124 -9.94 -3.53 -0.54
CA ARG A 124 -10.93 -2.67 -1.19
C ARG A 124 -11.92 -2.16 -0.14
N ARG A 125 -12.02 -0.83 -0.03
CA ARG A 125 -12.92 -0.12 0.90
C ARG A 125 -13.54 1.09 0.21
N THR A 126 -14.75 1.47 0.61
CA THR A 126 -15.41 2.69 0.13
C THR A 126 -14.66 3.94 0.62
N ASN A 127 -14.31 3.97 1.90
CA ASN A 127 -13.60 5.08 2.52
C ASN A 127 -12.13 4.71 2.73
N VAL A 128 -11.24 5.52 2.17
CA VAL A 128 -9.78 5.35 2.29
C VAL A 128 -9.20 6.56 3.02
N PRO A 129 -8.47 6.36 4.13
CA PRO A 129 -7.83 7.46 4.83
C PRO A 129 -6.80 8.16 3.94
N LYS A 130 -6.72 9.49 4.05
CA LYS A 130 -5.71 10.28 3.32
C LYS A 130 -4.32 10.19 3.96
N LYS A 131 -4.27 10.01 5.29
CA LYS A 131 -3.05 9.90 6.10
C LYS A 131 -3.22 8.81 7.15
N LEU A 132 -2.12 8.18 7.51
CA LEU A 132 -2.05 7.22 8.63
C LEU A 132 -1.75 8.02 9.90
N THR A 133 -2.80 8.52 10.57
CA THR A 133 -2.66 9.12 11.91
C THR A 133 -2.65 8.03 12.98
N LYS A 134 -2.31 8.37 14.22
CA LYS A 134 -2.34 7.40 15.34
C LYS A 134 -3.73 6.79 15.52
N GLU A 135 -4.78 7.61 15.43
CA GLU A 135 -6.17 7.17 15.58
C GLU A 135 -6.60 6.24 14.44
N VAL A 136 -6.24 6.56 13.20
CA VAL A 136 -6.46 5.67 12.05
C VAL A 136 -5.71 4.36 12.23
N LEU A 137 -4.50 4.41 12.78
CA LEU A 137 -3.69 3.21 13.02
C LEU A 137 -4.33 2.32 14.10
N VAL A 138 -4.88 2.88 15.18
CA VAL A 138 -5.67 2.13 16.18
C VAL A 138 -6.88 1.45 15.52
N VAL A 139 -7.63 2.19 14.71
CA VAL A 139 -8.79 1.63 13.99
C VAL A 139 -8.36 0.48 13.06
N GLU A 140 -7.24 0.62 12.34
CA GLU A 140 -6.71 -0.45 11.48
C GLU A 140 -6.19 -1.64 12.28
N LEU A 141 -5.57 -1.43 13.44
CA LEU A 141 -5.19 -2.50 14.36
C LEU A 141 -6.42 -3.34 14.75
N LEU A 142 -7.46 -2.69 15.26
CA LEU A 142 -8.71 -3.36 15.67
C LEU A 142 -9.44 -4.03 14.50
N ASN A 143 -9.45 -3.42 13.31
CA ASN A 143 -10.01 -4.03 12.11
C ASN A 143 -9.33 -5.33 11.70
N ASN A 144 -8.04 -5.47 12.02
CA ASN A 144 -7.21 -6.61 11.62
C ASN A 144 -6.79 -7.49 12.79
N MET A 145 -7.24 -7.22 14.01
CA MET A 145 -6.80 -7.88 15.25
C MET A 145 -6.81 -9.41 15.15
N LYS A 146 -7.86 -10.00 14.57
CA LYS A 146 -7.95 -11.46 14.36
C LYS A 146 -6.90 -12.05 13.39
N LYS A 147 -6.17 -11.21 12.67
CA LYS A 147 -5.12 -11.62 11.70
C LYS A 147 -3.72 -11.37 12.23
N LEU A 148 -3.61 -10.72 13.37
CA LEU A 148 -2.36 -10.51 14.05
C LEU A 148 -1.99 -11.76 14.84
N ALA A 149 -0.72 -11.94 15.11
CA ALA A 149 -0.22 -13.08 15.87
C ALA A 149 -0.21 -12.84 17.38
N GLU A 150 -0.61 -11.66 17.81
CA GLU A 150 -0.72 -11.26 19.22
C GLU A 150 -2.04 -11.73 19.82
N ASP A 151 -2.05 -11.89 21.16
CA ASP A 151 -3.27 -12.18 21.90
C ASP A 151 -4.24 -10.98 21.83
N PRO A 152 -5.51 -11.20 21.41
CA PRO A 152 -6.48 -10.12 21.30
C PRO A 152 -6.83 -9.46 22.62
N ASP A 153 -6.83 -10.21 23.74
CA ASP A 153 -7.23 -9.69 25.05
C ASP A 153 -6.11 -8.80 25.61
N ASP A 154 -4.85 -9.25 25.53
CA ASP A 154 -3.68 -8.44 25.89
C ASP A 154 -3.61 -7.12 25.11
N LEU A 155 -3.93 -7.16 23.81
CA LEU A 155 -3.99 -5.97 22.96
C LEU A 155 -5.10 -5.00 23.40
N LEU A 156 -6.27 -5.52 23.77
CA LEU A 156 -7.39 -4.71 24.21
C LEU A 156 -7.13 -4.07 25.58
N ASP A 157 -6.51 -4.78 26.51
CA ASP A 157 -6.11 -4.26 27.82
C ASP A 157 -5.05 -3.16 27.67
N SER A 158 -4.04 -3.40 26.84
CA SER A 158 -3.01 -2.39 26.52
C SER A 158 -3.61 -1.15 25.86
N LEU A 159 -4.56 -1.34 24.93
CA LEU A 159 -5.25 -0.23 24.29
C LEU A 159 -6.12 0.55 25.28
N SER A 160 -6.88 -0.13 26.14
CA SER A 160 -7.73 0.49 27.15
C SER A 160 -6.92 1.41 28.06
N SER A 161 -5.77 0.96 28.54
CA SER A 161 -4.87 1.74 29.39
C SER A 161 -4.29 2.98 28.70
N GLN A 162 -4.11 2.93 27.39
CA GLN A 162 -3.53 4.02 26.59
C GLN A 162 -4.56 4.96 25.94
N LEU A 163 -5.84 4.60 25.96
CA LEU A 163 -6.92 5.44 25.36
C LEU A 163 -6.87 6.90 25.78
N PRO A 164 -6.59 7.26 27.03
CA PRO A 164 -6.51 8.68 27.44
C PRO A 164 -5.41 9.47 26.72
N SER A 165 -4.43 8.81 26.11
CA SER A 165 -3.34 9.45 25.35
C SER A 165 -3.73 9.83 23.91
N PHE A 166 -4.86 9.35 23.42
CA PHE A 166 -5.35 9.63 22.07
C PHE A 166 -6.37 10.78 22.07
N ASP A 167 -6.43 11.51 20.96
CA ASP A 167 -7.53 12.45 20.72
C ASP A 167 -8.84 11.66 20.51
N HIS A 168 -9.67 11.64 21.56
CA HIS A 168 -10.91 10.89 21.61
C HIS A 168 -11.85 11.25 20.45
N ALA A 169 -12.02 12.56 20.16
CA ALA A 169 -12.91 12.99 19.10
C ALA A 169 -12.44 12.57 17.70
N ASN A 170 -11.13 12.59 17.47
CA ASN A 170 -10.52 12.12 16.22
C ASN A 170 -10.54 10.59 16.12
N LEU A 171 -10.37 9.89 17.24
CA LEU A 171 -10.45 8.42 17.27
C LEU A 171 -11.88 7.95 16.94
N MET A 172 -12.91 8.53 17.56
CA MET A 172 -14.30 8.17 17.28
C MET A 172 -14.72 8.50 15.83
N ARG A 173 -14.33 9.67 15.31
CA ARG A 173 -14.53 10.00 13.88
C ARG A 173 -13.82 9.03 12.95
N SER A 174 -12.62 8.61 13.30
CA SER A 174 -11.87 7.63 12.51
C SER A 174 -12.53 6.25 12.56
N ALA A 175 -13.03 5.83 13.72
CA ALA A 175 -13.78 4.61 13.91
C ALA A 175 -15.07 4.57 13.09
N GLU A 176 -15.86 5.63 13.12
CA GLU A 176 -17.09 5.75 12.33
C GLU A 176 -16.82 5.65 10.82
N LYS A 177 -15.74 6.29 10.37
CA LYS A 177 -15.43 6.40 8.94
C LYS A 177 -14.71 5.19 8.37
N TYR A 178 -13.85 4.54 9.16
CA TYR A 178 -12.92 3.51 8.69
C TYR A 178 -13.03 2.19 9.45
N GLY A 179 -13.70 2.18 10.60
CA GLY A 179 -13.87 1.00 11.44
C GLY A 179 -14.90 0.02 10.91
N THR A 180 -14.69 -1.27 11.14
CA THR A 180 -15.72 -2.28 11.04
C THR A 180 -16.76 -2.08 12.15
N TYR A 181 -17.94 -2.68 12.01
CA TYR A 181 -18.96 -2.63 13.07
C TYR A 181 -18.42 -3.10 14.43
N SER A 182 -17.66 -4.20 14.43
CA SER A 182 -17.01 -4.71 15.65
C SER A 182 -16.02 -3.71 16.26
N THR A 183 -15.22 -3.04 15.42
CA THR A 183 -14.28 -2.01 15.86
C THR A 183 -14.98 -0.82 16.47
N GLN A 184 -16.05 -0.35 15.81
CA GLN A 184 -16.86 0.78 16.32
C GLN A 184 -17.51 0.44 17.67
N LYS A 185 -18.07 -0.78 17.79
CA LYS A 185 -18.68 -1.23 19.04
C LYS A 185 -17.65 -1.26 20.18
N LYS A 186 -16.50 -1.88 19.97
CA LYS A 186 -15.41 -1.94 20.98
C LYS A 186 -14.96 -0.55 21.44
N LEU A 187 -14.73 0.38 20.53
CA LEU A 187 -14.29 1.73 20.88
C LEU A 187 -15.37 2.53 21.65
N ARG A 188 -16.64 2.30 21.37
CA ARG A 188 -17.73 2.89 22.15
C ARG A 188 -17.80 2.32 23.58
N GLU A 189 -17.64 1.01 23.73
CA GLU A 189 -17.59 0.33 25.04
C GLU A 189 -16.43 0.87 25.88
N PHE A 190 -15.25 1.02 25.33
CA PHE A 190 -14.10 1.62 26.01
C PHE A 190 -14.36 3.08 26.42
N SER A 191 -14.98 3.87 25.54
CA SER A 191 -15.30 5.28 25.84
C SER A 191 -16.30 5.42 26.98
N SER A 192 -17.30 4.54 27.06
CA SER A 192 -18.27 4.55 28.17
C SER A 192 -17.65 4.13 29.49
N ALA A 193 -16.73 3.16 29.48
CA ALA A 193 -16.02 2.71 30.69
C ALA A 193 -15.05 3.76 31.26
N THR A 194 -14.50 4.64 30.44
CA THR A 194 -13.56 5.70 30.87
C THR A 194 -14.29 6.94 31.40
N SER A 195 -15.59 7.07 31.15
CA SER A 195 -16.43 8.21 31.57
C SER A 195 -17.21 7.94 32.85
N ALA A 196 -17.09 6.75 33.45
CA ALA A 196 -17.68 6.33 34.71
C ALA A 196 -16.64 6.32 35.83
#